data_9c97bd129b9f3554b5162e35e0b5761c
#
_entry.id   9c97bd129b9f3554b5162e35e0b5761c
#
_cell.length_a   1.000
_cell.length_b   1.000
_cell.length_c   1.000
_cell.angle_alpha   90.00
_cell.angle_beta   90.00
_cell.angle_gamma   90.00
#
_symmetry.space_group_name_H-M   'P 1'
#
loop_
_entity.id
_entity.type
_entity.pdbx_description
1 polymer ?
#
loop_
_entity_poly.entity_id
_entity_poly.type
_entity_poly.pdbx_seq_one_letter_code
_entity_poly.pdbx_strand_id
1 'polypeptide(L)'
;MTSHDGQPRKRRHPGGGKGKGRFFPKGRQIDPTAQAEVASLLGDRPRDRDLLIEHLHLIQDSQGCLPAAHLVALADEMRIPLAEVYEVATFYAHFDIVKDDDERPPAVTVRVCDSLTCEMMGARRLLEGLAAKYGRDVRVLPAPCMGRCDSAPVAEVGHRHVTDASVENIAATIDGDDLHPEIPAYRDFDAYCADGGYALLRACRDGSKSVEDILADLDGSGLRGLGGAGFPTGRKWQLVRAEPKPRYLTVNGDEGEPGTFKDRYYLETDPHRFLEGMLIAAWAVEADRAYIYLRDEYPQIRALLLAELPNLVAAGLAEDGYVELRRGAGAYICGEESAMIESIEGKRGLPRHRPPYVAQVGLFDRPTLVNDIETLYWVRDIVEKGADWFGSQGRNGGKGLRSYSVSGRVAEPGVKLAPAGITVRELIDEFCGGMAVGHSFKAYLPGGASGGILPASMGDLPLEFGKLESEGCFVGSHAVVILSDKDNMGDVARNLLRFFEDESCGQCTPCRVGTEKAVALMSNGKWDEALLREVGRTMADASICGLGQAAANPLFSVLKHFREEVV
;
A
#
# COMPACT_ATOMS: atom_id res chain seq x y z
N MET A 1 42.07 -4.65 -28.74
CA MET A 1 42.92 -4.10 -29.81
C MET A 1 44.24 -3.67 -29.17
N THR A 2 45.31 -4.40 -29.42
CA THR A 2 46.68 -4.10 -28.96
C THR A 2 47.38 -3.15 -29.94
N SER A 3 48.28 -2.28 -29.46
CA SER A 3 49.17 -1.50 -30.29
C SER A 3 50.18 -2.42 -30.97
N HIS A 4 50.86 -1.97 -32.07
CA HIS A 4 51.84 -2.75 -32.83
C HIS A 4 52.99 -3.30 -31.97
N ASP A 5 53.18 -2.82 -30.72
CA ASP A 5 54.23 -3.22 -29.78
C ASP A 5 53.70 -4.09 -28.63
N GLY A 6 52.54 -4.71 -28.74
CA GLY A 6 52.01 -5.67 -27.77
C GLY A 6 51.58 -5.07 -26.42
N GLN A 7 51.62 -3.76 -26.24
CA GLN A 7 51.15 -3.13 -25.00
C GLN A 7 49.65 -2.75 -25.07
N PRO A 8 48.87 -2.89 -23.98
CA PRO A 8 47.45 -2.49 -23.97
C PRO A 8 47.32 -0.99 -24.23
N ARG A 9 46.58 -0.61 -25.29
CA ARG A 9 46.28 0.80 -25.58
C ARG A 9 45.54 1.41 -24.38
N LYS A 10 46.20 2.36 -23.69
CA LYS A 10 45.52 3.21 -22.71
C LYS A 10 44.38 3.92 -23.43
N ARG A 11 43.13 3.61 -23.04
CA ARG A 11 41.93 4.34 -23.52
C ARG A 11 42.13 5.80 -23.16
N ARG A 12 42.36 6.67 -24.16
CA ARG A 12 42.34 8.12 -23.95
C ARG A 12 40.88 8.54 -23.82
N HIS A 13 40.56 9.22 -22.71
CA HIS A 13 39.26 9.84 -22.54
C HIS A 13 39.01 10.83 -23.71
N PRO A 14 37.77 10.91 -24.29
CA PRO A 14 37.48 11.80 -25.44
C PRO A 14 37.81 13.29 -25.22
N GLY A 15 38.05 13.73 -23.97
CA GLY A 15 38.48 15.08 -23.63
C GLY A 15 39.99 15.24 -23.35
N GLY A 16 40.84 14.20 -23.58
CA GLY A 16 42.28 14.21 -23.31
C GLY A 16 43.09 14.76 -24.49
N GLY A 17 42.87 15.99 -24.92
CA GLY A 17 43.78 16.74 -25.78
C GLY A 17 45.00 17.23 -24.98
N LYS A 18 46.04 17.71 -25.69
CA LYS A 18 47.28 18.30 -25.11
C LYS A 18 47.07 19.62 -24.33
N GLY A 19 45.89 19.83 -23.74
CA GLY A 19 45.55 20.95 -22.87
C GLY A 19 45.47 20.51 -21.42
N LYS A 20 45.72 21.38 -20.48
CA LYS A 20 45.55 21.19 -19.05
C LYS A 20 44.22 20.50 -18.81
N GLY A 21 44.21 19.28 -18.26
CA GLY A 21 43.01 18.60 -17.83
C GLY A 21 42.13 19.54 -17.00
N ARG A 22 40.79 19.41 -17.08
CA ARG A 22 39.91 20.22 -16.24
C ARG A 22 40.36 20.11 -14.79
N PHE A 23 40.65 21.24 -14.17
CA PHE A 23 41.12 21.32 -12.79
C PHE A 23 40.05 20.90 -11.77
N PHE A 24 38.79 20.83 -12.22
CA PHE A 24 37.65 20.41 -11.41
C PHE A 24 37.00 19.16 -11.99
N PRO A 25 36.66 18.19 -11.13
CA PRO A 25 35.86 17.04 -11.54
C PRO A 25 34.54 17.48 -12.15
N LYS A 26 33.99 16.68 -13.08
CA LYS A 26 32.63 16.92 -13.61
C LYS A 26 31.59 16.44 -12.60
N GLY A 27 30.45 17.15 -12.56
CA GLY A 27 29.35 16.82 -11.68
C GLY A 27 29.39 17.58 -10.36
N ARG A 28 28.37 17.35 -9.54
CA ARG A 28 28.26 17.92 -8.21
C ARG A 28 29.31 17.31 -7.30
N GLN A 29 30.03 18.14 -6.55
CA GLN A 29 31.06 17.70 -5.62
C GLN A 29 30.41 17.30 -4.30
N ILE A 30 31.02 16.35 -3.59
CA ILE A 30 30.59 15.93 -2.26
C ILE A 30 30.88 17.06 -1.28
N ASP A 31 29.89 17.44 -0.51
CA ASP A 31 30.05 18.31 0.64
C ASP A 31 30.56 17.52 1.84
N PRO A 32 31.72 17.87 2.45
CA PRO A 32 32.27 17.09 3.55
C PRO A 32 31.38 17.01 4.80
N THR A 33 30.58 18.06 5.06
CA THR A 33 29.64 18.10 6.20
C THR A 33 28.52 17.12 5.96
N ALA A 34 27.86 17.20 4.79
CA ALA A 34 26.79 16.27 4.41
C ALA A 34 27.30 14.82 4.38
N GLN A 35 28.55 14.58 3.93
CA GLN A 35 29.13 13.23 3.94
C GLN A 35 29.28 12.70 5.38
N ALA A 36 29.79 13.50 6.30
CA ALA A 36 29.94 13.10 7.70
C ALA A 36 28.57 12.84 8.37
N GLU A 37 27.59 13.68 8.09
CA GLU A 37 26.23 13.51 8.60
C GLU A 37 25.57 12.24 8.08
N VAL A 38 25.61 12.00 6.77
CA VAL A 38 25.08 10.77 6.15
C VAL A 38 25.80 9.53 6.68
N ALA A 39 27.13 9.53 6.74
CA ALA A 39 27.88 8.41 7.29
C ALA A 39 27.48 8.11 8.75
N SER A 40 27.28 9.16 9.56
CA SER A 40 26.83 9.03 10.95
C SER A 40 25.41 8.45 11.05
N LEU A 41 24.46 8.92 10.21
CA LEU A 41 23.09 8.40 10.16
C LEU A 41 23.02 6.94 9.75
N LEU A 42 23.83 6.55 8.78
CA LEU A 42 23.86 5.16 8.32
C LEU A 42 24.56 4.23 9.32
N GLY A 43 25.54 4.71 10.09
CA GLY A 43 26.29 3.89 11.04
C GLY A 43 26.84 2.62 10.40
N ASP A 44 26.70 1.47 11.06
CA ASP A 44 27.17 0.15 10.59
C ASP A 44 26.19 -0.58 9.64
N ARG A 45 25.07 0.07 9.24
CA ARG A 45 24.11 -0.53 8.31
C ARG A 45 24.77 -0.87 6.98
N PRO A 46 24.37 -1.99 6.33
CA PRO A 46 24.86 -2.32 4.98
C PRO A 46 24.57 -1.19 3.98
N ARG A 47 25.40 -1.07 2.96
CA ARG A 47 25.26 -0.09 1.85
C ARG A 47 24.71 -0.77 0.59
N ASP A 48 23.96 -1.86 0.77
CA ASP A 48 23.37 -2.59 -0.33
C ASP A 48 22.25 -1.77 -1.00
N ARG A 49 22.10 -1.94 -2.31
CA ARG A 49 21.16 -1.15 -3.10
C ARG A 49 19.72 -1.24 -2.60
N ASP A 50 19.30 -2.40 -2.17
CA ASP A 50 17.95 -2.68 -1.68
C ASP A 50 17.60 -1.90 -0.40
N LEU A 51 18.58 -1.31 0.29
CA LEU A 51 18.38 -0.42 1.44
C LEU A 51 18.32 1.07 1.07
N LEU A 52 18.29 1.42 -0.23
CA LEU A 52 18.28 2.82 -0.64
C LEU A 52 17.09 3.60 -0.05
N ILE A 53 15.88 3.01 -0.08
CA ILE A 53 14.68 3.68 0.42
C ILE A 53 14.75 3.87 1.95
N GLU A 54 15.22 2.87 2.68
CA GLU A 54 15.47 2.97 4.11
C GLU A 54 16.49 4.06 4.47
N HIS A 55 17.55 4.18 3.67
CA HIS A 55 18.55 5.24 3.87
C HIS A 55 18.03 6.63 3.53
N LEU A 56 17.17 6.76 2.52
CA LEU A 56 16.46 8.01 2.23
C LEU A 56 15.53 8.41 3.40
N HIS A 57 14.81 7.46 4.00
CA HIS A 57 14.02 7.71 5.20
C HIS A 57 14.85 8.22 6.38
N LEU A 58 16.02 7.62 6.64
CA LEU A 58 16.91 8.08 7.71
C LEU A 58 17.31 9.56 7.54
N ILE A 59 17.60 9.97 6.31
CA ILE A 59 17.94 11.36 6.01
C ILE A 59 16.71 12.24 6.16
N GLN A 60 15.57 11.87 5.57
CA GLN A 60 14.32 12.61 5.64
C GLN A 60 13.85 12.80 7.09
N ASP A 61 13.82 11.72 7.88
CA ASP A 61 13.40 11.75 9.28
C ASP A 61 14.33 12.65 10.14
N SER A 62 15.64 12.68 9.83
CA SER A 62 16.63 13.50 10.54
C SER A 62 16.62 14.97 10.12
N GLN A 63 16.46 15.27 8.83
CA GLN A 63 16.62 16.62 8.27
C GLN A 63 15.28 17.31 7.98
N GLY A 64 14.15 16.60 8.12
CA GLY A 64 12.82 17.06 7.70
C GLY A 64 12.63 17.15 6.18
N CYS A 65 13.66 16.81 5.40
CA CYS A 65 13.67 16.82 3.94
C CYS A 65 14.90 16.04 3.42
N LEU A 66 15.03 15.90 2.11
CA LEU A 66 16.21 15.37 1.43
C LEU A 66 17.04 16.49 0.80
N PRO A 67 18.01 17.08 1.51
CA PRO A 67 18.88 18.11 0.93
C PRO A 67 19.73 17.52 -0.20
N ALA A 68 19.87 18.26 -1.30
CA ALA A 68 20.60 17.78 -2.46
C ALA A 68 22.07 17.38 -2.17
N ALA A 69 22.72 18.05 -1.20
CA ALA A 69 24.07 17.67 -0.76
C ALA A 69 24.09 16.29 -0.09
N HIS A 70 23.05 15.94 0.70
CA HIS A 70 22.92 14.62 1.34
C HIS A 70 22.65 13.51 0.32
N LEU A 71 21.88 13.78 -0.75
CA LEU A 71 21.69 12.81 -1.83
C LEU A 71 23.00 12.51 -2.56
N VAL A 72 23.87 13.51 -2.74
CA VAL A 72 25.22 13.30 -3.32
C VAL A 72 26.08 12.44 -2.39
N ALA A 73 26.06 12.73 -1.09
CA ALA A 73 26.78 11.97 -0.08
C ALA A 73 26.28 10.53 0.00
N LEU A 74 24.95 10.31 -0.01
CA LEU A 74 24.36 8.98 -0.03
C LEU A 74 24.75 8.17 -1.27
N ALA A 75 24.76 8.81 -2.44
CA ALA A 75 25.18 8.17 -3.69
C ALA A 75 26.64 7.66 -3.62
N ASP A 76 27.52 8.45 -2.99
CA ASP A 76 28.92 8.07 -2.76
C ASP A 76 29.05 6.93 -1.75
N GLU A 77 28.38 7.02 -0.60
CA GLU A 77 28.37 5.97 0.44
C GLU A 77 27.88 4.63 -0.09
N MET A 78 26.81 4.63 -0.88
CA MET A 78 26.23 3.42 -1.48
C MET A 78 26.92 2.99 -2.79
N ARG A 79 27.83 3.81 -3.33
CA ARG A 79 28.52 3.58 -4.61
C ARG A 79 27.58 3.37 -5.79
N ILE A 80 26.45 4.08 -5.81
CA ILE A 80 25.50 4.10 -6.92
C ILE A 80 25.46 5.47 -7.59
N PRO A 81 25.11 5.57 -8.88
CA PRO A 81 25.03 6.86 -9.55
C PRO A 81 24.02 7.80 -8.87
N LEU A 82 24.38 9.10 -8.72
CA LEU A 82 23.47 10.10 -8.19
C LEU A 82 22.12 10.15 -8.93
N ALA A 83 22.14 9.92 -10.24
CA ALA A 83 20.91 9.88 -11.04
C ALA A 83 19.93 8.79 -10.56
N GLU A 84 20.44 7.64 -10.14
CA GLU A 84 19.61 6.55 -9.62
C GLU A 84 19.06 6.87 -8.22
N VAL A 85 19.88 7.46 -7.33
CA VAL A 85 19.38 7.97 -6.03
C VAL A 85 18.27 9.01 -6.24
N TYR A 86 18.50 9.95 -7.16
CA TYR A 86 17.57 11.04 -7.43
C TYR A 86 16.27 10.52 -8.06
N GLU A 87 16.33 9.57 -9.00
CA GLU A 87 15.12 9.01 -9.62
C GLU A 87 14.26 8.22 -8.64
N VAL A 88 14.88 7.52 -7.67
CA VAL A 88 14.15 6.83 -6.60
C VAL A 88 13.56 7.86 -5.64
N ALA A 89 14.34 8.83 -5.17
CA ALA A 89 13.86 9.86 -4.25
C ALA A 89 12.71 10.69 -4.83
N THR A 90 12.72 10.99 -6.14
CA THR A 90 11.63 11.76 -6.78
C THR A 90 10.40 10.94 -7.14
N PHE A 91 10.50 9.63 -7.11
CA PHE A 91 9.38 8.75 -7.44
C PHE A 91 8.36 8.63 -6.30
N TYR A 92 8.83 8.63 -5.06
CA TYR A 92 8.02 8.42 -3.86
C TYR A 92 7.55 9.74 -3.26
N ALA A 93 6.23 9.86 -3.03
CA ALA A 93 5.59 11.09 -2.58
C ALA A 93 5.99 11.52 -1.15
N HIS A 94 6.50 10.59 -0.33
CA HIS A 94 6.94 10.89 1.02
C HIS A 94 8.19 11.79 1.04
N PHE A 95 9.04 11.71 0.03
CA PHE A 95 10.34 12.39 0.04
C PHE A 95 10.28 13.81 -0.50
N ASP A 96 10.79 14.75 0.28
CA ASP A 96 10.87 16.18 -0.02
C ASP A 96 12.28 16.57 -0.42
N ILE A 97 12.55 16.67 -1.73
CA ILE A 97 13.89 17.05 -2.21
C ILE A 97 14.05 18.57 -2.17
N VAL A 98 15.06 19.06 -1.46
CA VAL A 98 15.41 20.47 -1.34
C VAL A 98 16.74 20.73 -2.04
N LYS A 99 16.74 21.57 -3.09
CA LYS A 99 17.94 22.03 -3.79
C LYS A 99 18.62 23.15 -3.01
N ASP A 100 19.88 23.49 -3.40
CA ASP A 100 20.69 24.46 -2.64
C ASP A 100 20.03 25.84 -2.48
N ASP A 101 19.28 26.28 -3.50
CA ASP A 101 18.63 27.59 -3.52
C ASP A 101 17.16 27.54 -3.07
N ASP A 102 16.65 26.34 -2.74
CA ASP A 102 15.26 26.15 -2.31
C ASP A 102 15.13 26.42 -0.80
N GLU A 103 14.00 26.98 -0.41
CA GLU A 103 13.63 27.13 1.02
C GLU A 103 13.28 25.74 1.60
N ARG A 104 13.79 25.43 2.79
CA ARG A 104 13.43 24.21 3.50
C ARG A 104 11.98 24.26 3.96
N PRO A 105 11.26 23.11 3.95
CA PRO A 105 9.91 23.09 4.50
C PRO A 105 9.91 23.47 5.99
N PRO A 106 8.79 24.02 6.50
CA PRO A 106 8.61 24.23 7.94
C PRO A 106 8.83 22.95 8.75
N ALA A 107 9.18 23.11 10.03
CA ALA A 107 9.44 22.00 10.93
C ALA A 107 8.24 21.04 11.08
N VAL A 108 7.02 21.57 10.99
CA VAL A 108 5.79 20.77 11.08
C VAL A 108 5.10 20.72 9.73
N THR A 109 4.79 19.51 9.30
CA THR A 109 3.91 19.25 8.14
C THR A 109 2.63 18.60 8.64
N VAL A 110 1.49 19.12 8.18
CA VAL A 110 0.17 18.53 8.34
C VAL A 110 -0.29 18.01 6.99
N ARG A 111 -0.51 16.70 6.90
CA ARG A 111 -1.08 16.05 5.73
C ARG A 111 -2.55 15.74 6.01
N VAL A 112 -3.45 16.22 5.18
CA VAL A 112 -4.91 15.96 5.32
C VAL A 112 -5.34 15.02 4.21
N CYS A 113 -5.91 13.89 4.59
CA CYS A 113 -6.46 12.95 3.62
C CYS A 113 -7.61 13.60 2.82
N ASP A 114 -7.53 13.61 1.48
CA ASP A 114 -8.55 14.14 0.57
C ASP A 114 -9.21 13.04 -0.29
N SER A 115 -8.98 11.76 0.06
CA SER A 115 -9.67 10.64 -0.57
C SER A 115 -11.16 10.63 -0.22
N LEU A 116 -11.94 9.87 -1.00
CA LEU A 116 -13.40 9.93 -1.06
C LEU A 116 -14.10 10.10 0.31
N THR A 117 -13.88 9.20 1.26
CA THR A 117 -14.58 9.25 2.55
C THR A 117 -14.23 10.53 3.34
N CYS A 118 -12.96 10.93 3.35
CA CYS A 118 -12.53 12.18 4.02
C CYS A 118 -13.08 13.42 3.30
N GLU A 119 -13.14 13.45 1.96
CA GLU A 119 -13.77 14.54 1.21
C GLU A 119 -15.26 14.65 1.56
N MET A 120 -15.98 13.51 1.60
CA MET A 120 -17.39 13.46 2.02
C MET A 120 -17.60 14.00 3.45
N MET A 121 -16.64 13.84 4.33
CA MET A 121 -16.66 14.31 5.73
C MET A 121 -16.06 15.69 5.94
N GLY A 122 -15.65 16.39 4.86
CA GLY A 122 -15.30 17.81 4.89
C GLY A 122 -13.80 18.12 4.88
N ALA A 123 -12.95 17.20 4.40
CA ALA A 123 -11.49 17.39 4.31
C ALA A 123 -11.09 18.67 3.56
N ARG A 124 -11.81 19.06 2.50
CA ARG A 124 -11.54 20.30 1.76
C ARG A 124 -11.65 21.54 2.64
N ARG A 125 -12.71 21.64 3.46
CA ARG A 125 -12.88 22.75 4.42
C ARG A 125 -11.81 22.75 5.50
N LEU A 126 -11.37 21.55 5.90
CA LEU A 126 -10.28 21.40 6.86
C LEU A 126 -8.96 21.92 6.27
N LEU A 127 -8.61 21.56 5.03
CA LEU A 127 -7.43 22.08 4.32
C LEU A 127 -7.46 23.61 4.22
N GLU A 128 -8.59 24.19 3.78
CA GLU A 128 -8.75 25.65 3.69
C GLU A 128 -8.61 26.34 5.06
N GLY A 129 -9.22 25.79 6.10
CA GLY A 129 -9.15 26.31 7.47
C GLY A 129 -7.74 26.29 8.06
N LEU A 130 -7.01 25.19 7.85
CA LEU A 130 -5.63 25.05 8.29
C LEU A 130 -4.69 25.99 7.52
N ALA A 131 -4.84 26.09 6.20
CA ALA A 131 -4.06 27.00 5.37
C ALA A 131 -4.27 28.48 5.78
N ALA A 132 -5.53 28.85 6.09
CA ALA A 132 -5.85 30.19 6.58
C ALA A 132 -5.27 30.48 7.98
N LYS A 133 -5.22 29.47 8.87
CA LYS A 133 -4.71 29.62 10.23
C LYS A 133 -3.19 29.73 10.29
N TYR A 134 -2.46 28.89 9.58
CA TYR A 134 -1.01 28.74 9.74
C TYR A 134 -0.17 29.45 8.67
N GLY A 135 -0.74 29.77 7.52
CA GLY A 135 -0.02 30.44 6.44
C GLY A 135 1.23 29.65 6.01
N ARG A 136 2.43 30.19 6.33
CA ARG A 136 3.71 29.55 6.02
C ARG A 136 4.41 28.90 7.21
N ASP A 137 3.86 29.04 8.42
CA ASP A 137 4.50 28.54 9.65
C ASP A 137 4.39 27.02 9.79
N VAL A 138 3.33 26.45 9.23
CA VAL A 138 3.09 25.01 9.13
C VAL A 138 2.77 24.66 7.67
N ARG A 139 3.41 23.63 7.15
CA ARG A 139 3.12 23.15 5.79
C ARG A 139 1.86 22.28 5.81
N VAL A 140 0.80 22.71 5.14
CA VAL A 140 -0.47 21.98 5.01
C VAL A 140 -0.58 21.42 3.60
N LEU A 141 -0.73 20.10 3.47
CA LEU A 141 -0.77 19.37 2.20
C LEU A 141 -1.96 18.43 2.13
N PRO A 142 -2.58 18.24 0.95
CA PRO A 142 -3.43 17.08 0.71
C PRO A 142 -2.60 15.80 0.74
N ALA A 143 -3.23 14.68 1.06
CA ALA A 143 -2.58 13.39 1.12
C ALA A 143 -3.53 12.25 0.72
N PRO A 144 -3.01 11.11 0.23
CA PRO A 144 -3.83 9.95 -0.09
C PRO A 144 -4.46 9.33 1.16
N CYS A 145 -5.23 8.26 0.95
CA CYS A 145 -5.92 7.57 2.03
C CYS A 145 -4.92 7.02 3.09
N MET A 146 -5.14 7.40 4.35
CA MET A 146 -4.32 6.97 5.49
C MET A 146 -4.88 5.71 6.19
N GLY A 147 -5.85 5.01 5.54
CA GLY A 147 -6.43 3.79 6.08
C GLY A 147 -7.24 3.98 7.37
N ARG A 148 -7.82 5.17 7.60
CA ARG A 148 -8.66 5.47 8.78
C ARG A 148 -10.02 6.06 8.38
N CYS A 149 -10.62 5.48 7.33
CA CYS A 149 -11.88 5.95 6.81
C CYS A 149 -13.07 5.73 7.78
N ASP A 150 -12.88 4.91 8.78
CA ASP A 150 -13.81 4.68 9.90
C ASP A 150 -13.93 5.88 10.86
N SER A 151 -12.96 6.80 10.82
CA SER A 151 -12.90 7.99 11.68
C SER A 151 -12.54 9.26 10.89
N ALA A 152 -13.12 9.36 9.69
CA ALA A 152 -12.91 10.48 8.79
C ALA A 152 -13.63 11.77 9.25
N PRO A 153 -13.06 12.99 8.96
CA PRO A 153 -11.83 13.21 8.21
C PRO A 153 -10.57 12.94 9.03
N VAL A 154 -9.46 12.66 8.36
CA VAL A 154 -8.20 12.29 9.01
C VAL A 154 -7.07 13.19 8.53
N ALA A 155 -6.18 13.55 9.45
CA ALA A 155 -4.93 14.23 9.16
C ALA A 155 -3.76 13.53 9.86
N GLU A 156 -2.56 13.70 9.32
CA GLU A 156 -1.29 13.32 9.95
C GLU A 156 -0.53 14.60 10.32
N VAL A 157 -0.10 14.72 11.57
CA VAL A 157 0.73 15.81 12.09
C VAL A 157 2.09 15.23 12.51
N GLY A 158 3.13 15.54 11.76
CA GLY A 158 4.38 14.78 11.90
C GLY A 158 4.16 13.31 11.49
N HIS A 159 4.16 12.40 12.47
CA HIS A 159 3.82 10.98 12.30
C HIS A 159 2.62 10.55 13.14
N ARG A 160 1.86 11.52 13.70
CA ARG A 160 0.67 11.24 14.49
C ARG A 160 -0.60 11.39 13.66
N HIS A 161 -1.43 10.36 13.64
CA HIS A 161 -2.77 10.46 13.06
C HIS A 161 -3.71 11.21 14.01
N VAL A 162 -4.45 12.15 13.45
CA VAL A 162 -5.55 12.87 14.11
C VAL A 162 -6.84 12.46 13.42
N THR A 163 -7.67 11.71 14.12
CA THR A 163 -8.97 11.22 13.64
C THR A 163 -10.08 12.21 13.97
N ASP A 164 -11.22 12.13 13.26
CA ASP A 164 -12.29 13.14 13.36
C ASP A 164 -11.70 14.57 13.32
N ALA A 165 -10.78 14.77 12.36
CA ALA A 165 -9.89 15.90 12.33
C ALA A 165 -10.63 17.22 12.18
N SER A 166 -10.30 18.17 13.03
CA SER A 166 -10.74 19.56 12.97
C SER A 166 -9.55 20.51 13.11
N VAL A 167 -9.75 21.79 12.77
CA VAL A 167 -8.70 22.81 12.95
C VAL A 167 -8.26 22.90 14.41
N GLU A 168 -9.18 22.66 15.35
CA GLU A 168 -8.97 22.76 16.79
C GLU A 168 -8.11 21.61 17.33
N ASN A 169 -8.46 20.34 16.98
CA ASN A 169 -7.70 19.19 17.49
C ASN A 169 -6.33 19.05 16.81
N ILE A 170 -6.19 19.40 15.54
CA ILE A 170 -4.89 19.51 14.87
C ILE A 170 -4.02 20.60 15.54
N ALA A 171 -4.60 21.75 15.85
CA ALA A 171 -3.87 22.81 16.57
C ALA A 171 -3.40 22.33 17.96
N ALA A 172 -4.25 21.64 18.69
CA ALA A 172 -3.88 21.10 20.00
C ALA A 172 -2.72 20.09 19.90
N THR A 173 -2.71 19.26 18.85
CA THR A 173 -1.62 18.31 18.56
C THR A 173 -0.29 19.04 18.28
N ILE A 174 -0.33 20.11 17.46
CA ILE A 174 0.86 20.92 17.14
C ILE A 174 1.36 21.65 18.39
N ASP A 175 0.47 22.32 19.11
CA ASP A 175 0.81 23.11 20.31
C ASP A 175 1.34 22.22 21.46
N GLY A 176 0.90 20.95 21.50
CA GLY A 176 1.36 19.94 22.45
C GLY A 176 2.68 19.26 22.07
N ASP A 177 3.23 19.56 20.89
CA ASP A 177 4.42 18.88 20.32
C ASP A 177 4.26 17.34 20.28
N ASP A 178 3.01 16.87 20.08
CA ASP A 178 2.66 15.45 20.07
C ASP A 178 2.69 14.91 18.64
N LEU A 179 3.91 14.82 18.09
CA LEU A 179 4.17 14.50 16.67
C LEU A 179 4.49 13.02 16.41
N HIS A 180 4.54 12.20 17.48
CA HIS A 180 4.90 10.80 17.38
C HIS A 180 3.66 9.89 17.22
N PRO A 181 3.80 8.71 16.57
CA PRO A 181 2.70 7.79 16.42
C PRO A 181 2.26 7.24 17.78
N GLU A 182 0.95 7.15 17.97
CA GLU A 182 0.36 6.49 19.13
C GLU A 182 0.15 5.00 18.83
N ILE A 183 0.80 4.13 19.61
CA ILE A 183 0.61 2.68 19.49
C ILE A 183 -0.67 2.32 20.25
N PRO A 184 -1.70 1.77 19.58
CA PRO A 184 -2.92 1.35 20.26
C PRO A 184 -2.67 0.18 21.19
N ALA A 185 -3.60 -0.09 22.12
CA ALA A 185 -3.57 -1.33 22.90
C ALA A 185 -3.81 -2.54 21.99
N TYR A 186 -2.94 -3.51 22.03
CA TYR A 186 -2.99 -4.70 21.19
C TYR A 186 -2.67 -5.96 22.01
N ARG A 187 -2.90 -7.11 21.40
CA ARG A 187 -2.51 -8.40 21.96
C ARG A 187 -1.02 -8.65 21.69
N ASP A 188 -0.18 -8.45 22.71
CA ASP A 188 1.27 -8.61 22.62
C ASP A 188 1.71 -10.08 22.55
N PHE A 189 3.02 -10.31 22.43
CA PHE A 189 3.61 -11.63 22.33
C PHE A 189 3.23 -12.53 23.51
N ASP A 190 3.30 -12.02 24.73
CA ASP A 190 3.05 -12.82 25.93
C ASP A 190 1.58 -13.23 26.04
N ALA A 191 0.66 -12.31 25.80
CA ALA A 191 -0.77 -12.57 25.77
C ALA A 191 -1.14 -13.56 24.65
N TYR A 192 -0.53 -13.44 23.47
CA TYR A 192 -0.74 -14.37 22.37
C TYR A 192 -0.24 -15.77 22.70
N CYS A 193 0.95 -15.90 23.30
CA CYS A 193 1.52 -17.19 23.72
C CYS A 193 0.71 -17.85 24.83
N ALA A 194 0.17 -17.06 25.79
CA ALA A 194 -0.66 -17.58 26.87
C ALA A 194 -1.93 -18.29 26.36
N ASP A 195 -2.46 -17.89 25.20
CA ASP A 195 -3.61 -18.52 24.53
C ASP A 195 -3.20 -19.56 23.46
N GLY A 196 -2.04 -20.18 23.62
CA GLY A 196 -1.56 -21.23 22.73
C GLY A 196 -0.96 -20.73 21.40
N GLY A 197 -0.60 -19.46 21.32
CA GLY A 197 0.06 -18.89 20.15
C GLY A 197 1.37 -19.61 19.80
N TYR A 198 1.66 -19.70 18.50
CA TYR A 198 2.81 -20.40 17.91
C TYR A 198 2.86 -21.92 18.15
N ALA A 199 1.83 -22.52 18.76
CA ALA A 199 1.78 -23.98 18.91
C ALA A 199 1.68 -24.70 17.56
N LEU A 200 0.87 -24.16 16.64
CA LEU A 200 0.76 -24.71 15.28
C LEU A 200 2.07 -24.61 14.51
N LEU A 201 2.76 -23.47 14.58
CA LEU A 201 4.08 -23.32 13.95
C LEU A 201 5.09 -24.34 14.48
N ARG A 202 5.08 -24.60 15.81
CA ARG A 202 5.95 -25.64 16.41
C ARG A 202 5.58 -27.03 15.91
N ALA A 203 4.29 -27.36 15.80
CA ALA A 203 3.81 -28.63 15.26
C ALA A 203 4.19 -28.82 13.79
N CYS A 204 4.22 -27.75 12.98
CA CYS A 204 4.76 -27.78 11.63
C CYS A 204 6.27 -28.11 11.62
N ARG A 205 7.05 -27.50 12.49
CA ARG A 205 8.50 -27.68 12.52
C ARG A 205 8.97 -29.00 13.10
N ASP A 206 8.24 -29.57 14.04
CA ASP A 206 8.57 -30.89 14.63
C ASP A 206 8.01 -32.07 13.81
N GLY A 207 7.27 -31.78 12.73
CA GLY A 207 6.71 -32.78 11.82
C GLY A 207 5.38 -33.38 12.29
N SER A 208 4.77 -32.88 13.36
CA SER A 208 3.44 -33.30 13.84
C SER A 208 2.32 -32.85 12.87
N LYS A 209 2.58 -31.81 12.09
CA LYS A 209 1.72 -31.32 11.00
C LYS A 209 2.54 -31.26 9.71
N SER A 210 2.08 -31.96 8.66
CA SER A 210 2.79 -31.95 7.37
C SER A 210 2.42 -30.74 6.52
N VAL A 211 3.27 -30.40 5.55
CA VAL A 211 2.96 -29.33 4.61
C VAL A 211 1.79 -29.70 3.70
N GLU A 212 1.65 -30.96 3.38
CA GLU A 212 0.55 -31.51 2.59
C GLU A 212 -0.80 -31.31 3.30
N ASP A 213 -0.85 -31.52 4.63
CA ASP A 213 -2.04 -31.26 5.44
C ASP A 213 -2.40 -29.76 5.42
N ILE A 214 -1.41 -28.86 5.61
CA ILE A 214 -1.64 -27.41 5.55
C ILE A 214 -2.20 -27.00 4.19
N LEU A 215 -1.59 -27.47 3.11
CA LEU A 215 -2.03 -27.13 1.75
C LEU A 215 -3.43 -27.69 1.45
N ALA A 216 -3.74 -28.89 1.92
CA ALA A 216 -5.06 -29.49 1.77
C ALA A 216 -6.13 -28.73 2.56
N ASP A 217 -5.84 -28.31 3.80
CA ASP A 217 -6.74 -27.50 4.62
C ASP A 217 -7.01 -26.14 3.96
N LEU A 218 -5.99 -25.47 3.42
CA LEU A 218 -6.15 -24.19 2.71
C LEU A 218 -6.96 -24.32 1.42
N ASP A 219 -6.70 -25.33 0.61
CA ASP A 219 -7.46 -25.57 -0.65
C ASP A 219 -8.92 -25.95 -0.33
N GLY A 220 -9.15 -26.83 0.64
CA GLY A 220 -10.48 -27.26 1.06
C GLY A 220 -11.33 -26.12 1.63
N SER A 221 -10.71 -25.23 2.38
CA SER A 221 -11.38 -24.06 3.00
C SER A 221 -11.96 -23.08 1.98
N GLY A 222 -11.37 -23.04 0.77
CA GLY A 222 -11.71 -22.07 -0.25
C GLY A 222 -11.13 -20.67 0.02
N LEU A 223 -10.14 -20.54 0.92
CA LEU A 223 -9.44 -19.27 1.17
C LEU A 223 -8.78 -18.76 -0.12
N ARG A 224 -9.09 -17.52 -0.46
CA ARG A 224 -8.48 -16.79 -1.59
C ARG A 224 -7.61 -15.66 -1.05
N GLY A 225 -6.70 -15.16 -1.88
CA GLY A 225 -5.98 -13.93 -1.59
C GLY A 225 -6.95 -12.76 -1.40
N LEU A 226 -6.94 -12.17 -0.21
CA LEU A 226 -7.90 -11.13 0.22
C LEU A 226 -7.40 -9.70 -0.06
N GLY A 227 -6.24 -9.56 -0.69
CA GLY A 227 -5.68 -8.29 -1.16
C GLY A 227 -6.26 -7.75 -2.47
N GLY A 228 -7.26 -8.43 -3.08
CA GLY A 228 -7.98 -7.94 -4.25
C GLY A 228 -8.12 -8.92 -5.42
N ALA A 229 -7.08 -9.66 -5.79
CA ALA A 229 -7.08 -10.53 -6.98
C ALA A 229 -7.82 -11.87 -6.79
N GLY A 230 -8.05 -12.31 -5.57
CA GLY A 230 -8.82 -13.52 -5.27
C GLY A 230 -8.22 -14.84 -5.75
N PHE A 231 -6.90 -14.95 -5.92
CA PHE A 231 -6.28 -16.20 -6.32
C PHE A 231 -6.32 -17.24 -5.18
N PRO A 232 -6.60 -18.54 -5.43
CA PRO A 232 -6.66 -19.57 -4.38
C PRO A 232 -5.33 -19.68 -3.62
N THR A 233 -5.37 -19.52 -2.28
CA THR A 233 -4.17 -19.40 -1.44
C THR A 233 -3.33 -20.68 -1.43
N GLY A 234 -3.94 -21.84 -1.17
CA GLY A 234 -3.23 -23.13 -1.14
C GLY A 234 -2.53 -23.41 -2.46
N ARG A 235 -3.22 -23.17 -3.61
CA ARG A 235 -2.63 -23.33 -4.94
C ARG A 235 -1.44 -22.38 -5.18
N LYS A 236 -1.52 -21.13 -4.69
CA LYS A 236 -0.41 -20.17 -4.81
C LYS A 236 0.84 -20.70 -4.08
N TRP A 237 0.65 -21.24 -2.87
CA TRP A 237 1.75 -21.81 -2.10
C TRP A 237 2.35 -23.05 -2.77
N GLN A 238 1.51 -23.93 -3.32
CA GLN A 238 1.97 -25.10 -4.10
C GLN A 238 2.82 -24.69 -5.30
N LEU A 239 2.40 -23.67 -6.06
CA LEU A 239 3.13 -23.17 -7.23
C LEU A 239 4.52 -22.66 -6.84
N VAL A 240 4.61 -21.83 -5.79
CA VAL A 240 5.92 -21.30 -5.34
C VAL A 240 6.79 -22.42 -4.77
N ARG A 241 6.20 -23.37 -3.99
CA ARG A 241 6.95 -24.52 -3.44
C ARG A 241 7.55 -25.40 -4.52
N ALA A 242 6.93 -25.50 -5.70
CA ALA A 242 7.42 -26.29 -6.83
C ALA A 242 8.63 -25.65 -7.55
N GLU A 243 8.87 -24.36 -7.37
CA GLU A 243 9.97 -23.65 -8.00
C GLU A 243 11.31 -23.92 -7.28
N PRO A 244 12.48 -23.73 -7.94
CA PRO A 244 13.78 -23.99 -7.33
C PRO A 244 14.09 -23.03 -6.18
N LYS A 245 14.89 -23.48 -5.21
CA LYS A 245 15.44 -22.64 -4.13
C LYS A 245 16.61 -21.77 -4.64
N PRO A 246 16.96 -20.64 -3.98
CA PRO A 246 16.27 -20.06 -2.81
C PRO A 246 14.94 -19.44 -3.18
N ARG A 247 13.98 -19.44 -2.23
CA ARG A 247 12.65 -18.83 -2.36
C ARG A 247 12.46 -17.77 -1.29
N TYR A 248 11.61 -16.79 -1.56
CA TYR A 248 11.29 -15.72 -0.61
C TYR A 248 9.79 -15.64 -0.34
N LEU A 249 9.45 -15.08 0.82
CA LEU A 249 8.11 -14.63 1.14
C LEU A 249 8.11 -13.10 1.24
N THR A 250 7.16 -12.44 0.58
CA THR A 250 6.87 -11.02 0.82
C THR A 250 5.44 -10.85 1.29
N VAL A 251 5.27 -10.17 2.39
CA VAL A 251 3.95 -9.77 2.90
C VAL A 251 3.64 -8.39 2.37
N ASN A 252 2.52 -8.28 1.68
CA ASN A 252 2.02 -7.02 1.18
C ASN A 252 1.19 -6.33 2.26
N GLY A 253 1.81 -5.37 2.95
CA GLY A 253 1.19 -4.44 3.90
C GLY A 253 1.01 -3.04 3.31
N ASP A 254 1.02 -2.90 1.97
CA ASP A 254 0.72 -1.63 1.28
C ASP A 254 -0.78 -1.51 0.97
N GLU A 255 -1.56 -1.30 2.02
CA GLU A 255 -3.01 -1.18 1.99
C GLU A 255 -3.43 0.25 1.58
N GLY A 256 -3.13 0.64 0.33
CA GLY A 256 -3.28 2.00 -0.19
C GLY A 256 -4.63 2.30 -0.87
N GLU A 257 -5.48 1.32 -1.14
CA GLU A 257 -6.77 1.49 -1.82
C GLU A 257 -7.73 2.36 -0.99
N PRO A 258 -8.26 3.49 -1.52
CA PRO A 258 -9.20 4.32 -0.79
C PRO A 258 -10.41 3.55 -0.25
N GLY A 259 -10.63 3.66 1.05
CA GLY A 259 -11.68 2.94 1.76
C GLY A 259 -11.24 1.62 2.39
N THR A 260 -10.00 1.15 2.13
CA THR A 260 -9.47 -0.11 2.70
C THR A 260 -8.65 0.17 3.97
N PHE A 261 -8.94 -0.58 5.05
CA PHE A 261 -8.23 -0.48 6.34
C PHE A 261 -8.37 -1.74 7.21
N LYS A 262 -8.69 -2.87 6.60
CA LYS A 262 -8.87 -4.17 7.29
C LYS A 262 -7.54 -4.77 7.76
N ASP A 263 -6.47 -4.61 6.99
CA ASP A 263 -5.14 -5.12 7.35
C ASP A 263 -4.56 -4.32 8.51
N ARG A 264 -4.78 -2.98 8.53
CA ARG A 264 -4.48 -2.12 9.68
C ARG A 264 -5.14 -2.65 10.95
N TYR A 265 -6.42 -2.98 10.89
CA TYR A 265 -7.17 -3.47 12.04
C TYR A 265 -6.52 -4.72 12.67
N TYR A 266 -6.13 -5.70 11.86
CA TYR A 266 -5.48 -6.90 12.34
C TYR A 266 -4.11 -6.64 12.95
N LEU A 267 -3.33 -5.76 12.32
CA LEU A 267 -2.02 -5.38 12.83
C LEU A 267 -2.10 -4.58 14.15
N GLU A 268 -3.13 -3.76 14.31
CA GLU A 268 -3.36 -2.97 15.53
C GLU A 268 -4.02 -3.77 16.66
N THR A 269 -4.63 -4.93 16.40
CA THR A 269 -5.37 -5.69 17.43
C THR A 269 -4.71 -7.01 17.81
N ASP A 270 -4.28 -7.83 16.85
CA ASP A 270 -3.68 -9.15 17.08
C ASP A 270 -2.57 -9.43 16.04
N PRO A 271 -1.44 -8.71 16.11
CA PRO A 271 -0.35 -8.82 15.12
C PRO A 271 0.30 -10.21 15.11
N HIS A 272 0.35 -10.89 16.26
CA HIS A 272 1.01 -12.18 16.37
C HIS A 272 0.28 -13.31 15.66
N ARG A 273 -1.03 -13.19 15.48
CA ARG A 273 -1.80 -14.14 14.67
C ARG A 273 -1.43 -14.08 13.20
N PHE A 274 -1.25 -12.89 12.68
CA PHE A 274 -0.70 -12.67 11.34
C PHE A 274 0.75 -13.17 11.25
N LEU A 275 1.61 -12.83 12.22
CA LEU A 275 3.01 -13.24 12.24
C LEU A 275 3.17 -14.78 12.30
N GLU A 276 2.32 -15.49 13.06
CA GLU A 276 2.31 -16.96 13.06
C GLU A 276 1.91 -17.50 11.68
N GLY A 277 0.86 -16.97 11.07
CA GLY A 277 0.43 -17.35 9.72
C GLY A 277 1.51 -17.09 8.66
N MET A 278 2.22 -15.98 8.77
CA MET A 278 3.38 -15.64 7.92
C MET A 278 4.52 -16.68 8.09
N LEU A 279 4.87 -17.03 9.32
CA LEU A 279 5.94 -18.00 9.57
C LEU A 279 5.55 -19.42 9.12
N ILE A 280 4.26 -19.79 9.22
CA ILE A 280 3.74 -21.05 8.66
C ILE A 280 3.83 -21.04 7.13
N ALA A 281 3.46 -19.93 6.49
CA ALA A 281 3.58 -19.79 5.04
C ALA A 281 5.04 -19.88 4.58
N ALA A 282 5.94 -19.20 5.27
CA ALA A 282 7.38 -19.24 5.01
C ALA A 282 7.94 -20.66 5.15
N TRP A 283 7.57 -21.37 6.22
CA TRP A 283 7.92 -22.78 6.42
C TRP A 283 7.35 -23.67 5.30
N ALA A 284 6.08 -23.50 4.94
CA ALA A 284 5.42 -24.33 3.94
C ALA A 284 6.05 -24.22 2.56
N VAL A 285 6.47 -23.03 2.14
CA VAL A 285 7.16 -22.82 0.85
C VAL A 285 8.67 -22.94 0.98
N GLU A 286 9.20 -23.23 2.17
CA GLU A 286 10.64 -23.29 2.49
C GLU A 286 11.35 -22.01 2.05
N ALA A 287 10.84 -20.86 2.48
CA ALA A 287 11.42 -19.57 2.18
C ALA A 287 12.74 -19.36 2.95
N ASP A 288 13.75 -18.82 2.28
CA ASP A 288 15.04 -18.49 2.88
C ASP A 288 14.99 -17.21 3.71
N ARG A 289 14.06 -16.29 3.40
CA ARG A 289 13.74 -15.06 4.15
C ARG A 289 12.30 -14.64 3.93
N ALA A 290 11.78 -13.86 4.86
CA ALA A 290 10.48 -13.21 4.80
C ALA A 290 10.64 -11.69 4.91
N TYR A 291 9.91 -10.95 4.08
CA TYR A 291 9.88 -9.49 4.06
C TYR A 291 8.46 -9.02 4.35
N ILE A 292 8.31 -8.07 5.27
CA ILE A 292 7.04 -7.37 5.50
C ILE A 292 7.20 -5.98 4.89
N TYR A 293 6.52 -5.71 3.78
CA TYR A 293 6.47 -4.38 3.18
C TYR A 293 5.29 -3.62 3.75
N LEU A 294 5.57 -2.58 4.52
CA LEU A 294 4.56 -1.79 5.21
C LEU A 294 4.53 -0.38 4.62
N ARG A 295 3.34 0.09 4.25
CA ARG A 295 3.18 1.47 3.78
C ARG A 295 3.61 2.50 4.84
N ASP A 296 4.10 3.64 4.38
CA ASP A 296 4.61 4.70 5.26
C ASP A 296 3.52 5.33 6.13
N GLU A 297 2.30 5.39 5.62
CA GLU A 297 1.13 5.96 6.28
C GLU A 297 0.61 5.13 7.49
N TYR A 298 1.34 4.08 7.88
CA TYR A 298 1.07 3.28 9.08
C TYR A 298 2.22 3.37 10.11
N PRO A 299 2.61 4.58 10.55
CA PRO A 299 3.77 4.77 11.45
C PRO A 299 3.59 4.07 12.80
N GLN A 300 2.36 4.01 13.34
CA GLN A 300 2.07 3.30 14.59
C GLN A 300 2.25 1.78 14.47
N ILE A 301 1.88 1.19 13.33
CA ILE A 301 2.07 -0.25 13.07
C ILE A 301 3.55 -0.55 12.89
N ARG A 302 4.28 0.34 12.20
CA ARG A 302 5.73 0.20 12.09
C ARG A 302 6.40 0.18 13.46
N ALA A 303 6.04 1.10 14.36
CA ALA A 303 6.56 1.13 15.73
C ALA A 303 6.21 -0.14 16.50
N LEU A 304 4.97 -0.65 16.37
CA LEU A 304 4.51 -1.89 16.97
C LEU A 304 5.34 -3.10 16.47
N LEU A 305 5.47 -3.26 15.14
CA LEU A 305 6.22 -4.38 14.57
C LEU A 305 7.70 -4.34 14.92
N LEU A 306 8.32 -3.17 15.00
CA LEU A 306 9.71 -3.01 15.47
C LEU A 306 9.88 -3.43 16.92
N ALA A 307 8.85 -3.31 17.77
CA ALA A 307 8.87 -3.79 19.15
C ALA A 307 8.65 -5.31 19.24
N GLU A 308 7.80 -5.88 18.37
CA GLU A 308 7.38 -7.29 18.48
C GLU A 308 8.25 -8.29 17.70
N LEU A 309 8.85 -7.89 16.57
CA LEU A 309 9.71 -8.80 15.79
C LEU A 309 10.91 -9.37 16.59
N PRO A 310 11.58 -8.60 17.47
CA PRO A 310 12.64 -9.14 18.34
C PRO A 310 12.16 -10.26 19.27
N ASN A 311 10.87 -10.24 19.68
CA ASN A 311 10.31 -11.29 20.53
C ASN A 311 10.26 -12.65 19.82
N LEU A 312 10.09 -12.66 18.49
CA LEU A 312 10.15 -13.90 17.68
C LEU A 312 11.55 -14.51 17.72
N VAL A 313 12.58 -13.67 17.64
CA VAL A 313 13.98 -14.11 17.71
C VAL A 313 14.31 -14.62 19.11
N ALA A 314 13.94 -13.87 20.15
CA ALA A 314 14.18 -14.26 21.54
C ALA A 314 13.49 -15.59 21.92
N ALA A 315 12.32 -15.88 21.33
CA ALA A 315 11.58 -17.12 21.51
C ALA A 315 12.04 -18.28 20.59
N GLY A 316 13.06 -18.09 19.75
CA GLY A 316 13.53 -19.08 18.78
C GLY A 316 12.51 -19.42 17.68
N LEU A 317 11.57 -18.51 17.42
CA LEU A 317 10.55 -18.65 16.36
C LEU A 317 11.05 -18.15 15.00
N ALA A 318 12.05 -17.32 14.98
CA ALA A 318 12.78 -16.89 13.80
C ALA A 318 14.26 -16.69 14.13
N GLU A 319 15.14 -16.83 13.13
CA GLU A 319 16.53 -16.43 13.25
C GLU A 319 16.64 -14.90 13.13
N ASP A 320 17.70 -14.32 13.69
CA ASP A 320 17.96 -12.89 13.52
C ASP A 320 18.14 -12.54 12.03
N GLY A 321 17.45 -11.51 11.56
CA GLY A 321 17.45 -11.11 10.14
C GLY A 321 16.65 -12.04 9.21
N TYR A 322 15.95 -13.05 9.72
CA TYR A 322 15.07 -13.88 8.89
C TYR A 322 13.80 -13.14 8.43
N VAL A 323 13.23 -12.31 9.29
CA VAL A 323 12.09 -11.44 8.98
C VAL A 323 12.58 -10.01 8.90
N GLU A 324 12.44 -9.39 7.74
CA GLU A 324 12.83 -7.99 7.53
C GLU A 324 11.59 -7.12 7.33
N LEU A 325 11.48 -6.05 8.13
CA LEU A 325 10.46 -5.01 7.94
C LEU A 325 10.99 -3.94 6.99
N ARG A 326 10.31 -3.75 5.86
CA ARG A 326 10.62 -2.74 4.84
C ARG A 326 9.56 -1.64 4.87
N ARG A 327 10.03 -0.38 4.91
CA ARG A 327 9.16 0.81 4.95
C ARG A 327 8.90 1.29 3.52
N GLY A 328 7.62 1.35 3.11
CA GLY A 328 7.20 2.06 1.91
C GLY A 328 7.46 3.56 2.00
N ALA A 329 7.21 4.30 0.94
CA ALA A 329 7.50 5.74 0.91
C ALA A 329 6.38 6.55 0.21
N GLY A 330 5.11 6.15 0.39
CA GLY A 330 3.96 6.87 -0.17
C GLY A 330 3.81 6.67 -1.68
N ALA A 331 3.51 5.46 -2.13
CA ALA A 331 3.17 5.16 -3.51
C ALA A 331 2.21 3.96 -3.55
N TYR A 332 0.93 4.21 -3.83
CA TYR A 332 -0.11 3.18 -3.95
C TYR A 332 0.27 2.05 -4.90
N ILE A 333 1.01 2.36 -5.97
CA ILE A 333 1.43 1.36 -6.95
C ILE A 333 2.26 0.24 -6.32
N CYS A 334 2.91 0.47 -5.18
CA CYS A 334 3.68 -0.57 -4.47
C CYS A 334 2.79 -1.64 -3.83
N GLY A 335 1.47 -1.47 -3.79
CA GLY A 335 0.51 -2.54 -3.51
C GLY A 335 0.39 -3.57 -4.65
N GLU A 336 0.84 -3.25 -5.87
CA GLU A 336 0.98 -4.22 -6.95
C GLU A 336 2.24 -5.08 -6.69
N GLU A 337 2.08 -6.43 -6.72
CA GLU A 337 3.12 -7.36 -6.21
C GLU A 337 4.51 -7.18 -6.84
N SER A 338 4.60 -6.86 -8.14
CA SER A 338 5.89 -6.67 -8.81
C SER A 338 6.48 -5.29 -8.55
N ALA A 339 5.66 -4.26 -8.40
CA ALA A 339 6.09 -2.92 -8.00
C ALA A 339 6.59 -2.90 -6.55
N MET A 340 5.94 -3.64 -5.64
CA MET A 340 6.42 -3.85 -4.28
C MET A 340 7.82 -4.47 -4.26
N ILE A 341 8.05 -5.49 -5.08
CA ILE A 341 9.35 -6.14 -5.21
C ILE A 341 10.42 -5.15 -5.73
N GLU A 342 10.12 -4.37 -6.75
CA GLU A 342 11.04 -3.33 -7.23
C GLU A 342 11.38 -2.31 -6.12
N SER A 343 10.40 -1.95 -5.28
CA SER A 343 10.60 -1.08 -4.13
C SER A 343 11.50 -1.72 -3.07
N ILE A 344 11.26 -2.98 -2.69
CA ILE A 344 12.15 -3.73 -1.76
C ILE A 344 13.58 -3.82 -2.30
N GLU A 345 13.75 -3.90 -3.63
CA GLU A 345 15.06 -3.90 -4.28
C GLU A 345 15.71 -2.50 -4.38
N GLY A 346 15.16 -1.48 -3.72
CA GLY A 346 15.71 -0.12 -3.70
C GLY A 346 15.58 0.62 -5.03
N LYS A 347 14.51 0.36 -5.77
CA LYS A 347 14.21 0.95 -7.08
C LYS A 347 12.89 1.71 -7.03
N ARG A 348 12.53 2.39 -8.13
CA ARG A 348 11.18 2.89 -8.33
C ARG A 348 10.20 1.72 -8.38
N GLY A 349 9.07 1.80 -7.70
CA GLY A 349 8.00 0.81 -7.68
C GLY A 349 7.27 0.71 -9.02
N LEU A 350 7.93 0.22 -10.04
CA LEU A 350 7.36 0.10 -11.38
C LEU A 350 6.89 -1.33 -11.64
N PRO A 351 5.62 -1.56 -11.99
CA PRO A 351 5.12 -2.88 -12.34
C PRO A 351 5.92 -3.56 -13.45
N ARG A 352 6.20 -4.84 -13.26
CA ARG A 352 6.88 -5.69 -14.27
C ARG A 352 5.89 -6.22 -15.31
N HIS A 353 6.36 -6.45 -16.52
CA HIS A 353 5.59 -7.19 -17.51
C HIS A 353 5.45 -8.66 -17.12
N ARG A 354 4.30 -9.26 -17.41
CA ARG A 354 4.03 -10.68 -17.17
C ARG A 354 3.78 -11.41 -18.48
N PRO A 355 4.25 -12.63 -18.70
CA PRO A 355 5.18 -13.41 -17.88
C PRO A 355 6.62 -12.86 -17.91
N PRO A 356 7.53 -13.24 -16.96
CA PRO A 356 7.32 -14.23 -15.89
C PRO A 356 6.47 -13.67 -14.73
N TYR A 357 5.83 -14.58 -13.98
CA TYR A 357 5.10 -14.24 -12.78
C TYR A 357 6.04 -14.18 -11.56
N VAL A 358 5.67 -13.41 -10.54
CA VAL A 358 6.44 -13.24 -9.29
C VAL A 358 6.72 -14.59 -8.60
N ALA A 359 5.79 -15.53 -8.69
CA ALA A 359 5.98 -16.89 -8.20
C ALA A 359 7.18 -17.62 -8.83
N GLN A 360 7.62 -17.22 -10.03
CA GLN A 360 8.75 -17.79 -10.78
C GLN A 360 9.99 -16.90 -10.68
N VAL A 361 9.82 -15.59 -10.91
CA VAL A 361 10.89 -14.58 -10.90
C VAL A 361 10.40 -13.36 -10.14
N GLY A 362 10.60 -13.37 -8.85
CA GLY A 362 10.19 -12.33 -7.92
C GLY A 362 11.36 -11.54 -7.34
N LEU A 363 11.42 -11.45 -6.01
CA LEU A 363 12.42 -10.68 -5.26
C LEU A 363 13.84 -11.23 -5.53
N PHE A 364 14.75 -10.34 -5.91
CA PHE A 364 16.15 -10.68 -6.28
C PHE A 364 16.24 -11.78 -7.35
N ASP A 365 15.31 -11.75 -8.32
CA ASP A 365 15.19 -12.74 -9.40
C ASP A 365 14.92 -14.18 -8.89
N ARG A 366 14.31 -14.33 -7.71
CA ARG A 366 13.98 -15.62 -7.10
C ARG A 366 12.47 -15.84 -6.99
N PRO A 367 12.03 -17.12 -7.01
CA PRO A 367 10.63 -17.44 -6.74
C PRO A 367 10.15 -16.82 -5.44
N THR A 368 9.04 -16.11 -5.48
CA THR A 368 8.56 -15.35 -4.32
C THR A 368 7.07 -15.58 -4.11
N LEU A 369 6.71 -15.96 -2.87
CA LEU A 369 5.33 -15.98 -2.42
C LEU A 369 4.94 -14.58 -1.96
N VAL A 370 3.83 -14.07 -2.49
CA VAL A 370 3.24 -12.78 -2.05
C VAL A 370 1.87 -13.05 -1.46
N ASN A 371 1.64 -12.62 -0.22
CA ASN A 371 0.32 -12.63 0.43
C ASN A 371 0.09 -11.29 1.15
N ASP A 372 -1.19 -10.90 1.30
CA ASP A 372 -1.63 -9.81 2.17
C ASP A 372 -1.79 -10.27 3.62
N ILE A 373 -1.96 -9.32 4.53
CA ILE A 373 -2.05 -9.54 5.98
C ILE A 373 -3.25 -10.43 6.33
N GLU A 374 -4.46 -10.07 5.84
CA GLU A 374 -5.68 -10.81 6.19
C GLU A 374 -5.62 -12.27 5.72
N THR A 375 -5.07 -12.54 4.54
CA THR A 375 -4.92 -13.91 4.04
C THR A 375 -4.08 -14.77 5.00
N LEU A 376 -2.97 -14.23 5.49
CA LEU A 376 -2.09 -14.92 6.43
C LEU A 376 -2.70 -15.04 7.83
N TYR A 377 -3.49 -14.07 8.25
CA TYR A 377 -4.19 -14.08 9.54
C TYR A 377 -5.14 -15.27 9.69
N TRP A 378 -5.79 -15.71 8.60
CA TRP A 378 -6.72 -16.85 8.62
C TRP A 378 -6.06 -18.22 8.63
N VAL A 379 -4.78 -18.33 8.31
CA VAL A 379 -4.07 -19.62 8.15
C VAL A 379 -4.18 -20.47 9.41
N ARG A 380 -3.90 -19.89 10.58
CA ARG A 380 -3.95 -20.60 11.87
C ARG A 380 -5.33 -21.20 12.12
N ASP A 381 -6.39 -20.39 12.02
CA ASP A 381 -7.75 -20.85 12.29
C ASP A 381 -8.21 -21.94 11.36
N ILE A 382 -7.88 -21.83 10.08
CA ILE A 382 -8.26 -22.82 9.08
C ILE A 382 -7.62 -24.17 9.40
N VAL A 383 -6.34 -24.17 9.77
CA VAL A 383 -5.60 -25.42 10.05
C VAL A 383 -5.99 -26.03 11.40
N GLU A 384 -6.25 -25.21 12.42
CA GLU A 384 -6.64 -25.69 13.75
C GLU A 384 -8.10 -26.16 13.80
N LYS A 385 -9.01 -25.45 13.15
CA LYS A 385 -10.47 -25.68 13.19
C LYS A 385 -10.98 -26.52 12.02
N GLY A 386 -10.17 -26.66 10.97
CA GLY A 386 -10.46 -27.42 9.76
C GLY A 386 -11.06 -26.60 8.63
N ALA A 387 -10.83 -27.07 7.40
CA ALA A 387 -11.31 -26.44 6.16
C ALA A 387 -12.83 -26.23 6.13
N ASP A 388 -13.59 -27.24 6.55
CA ASP A 388 -15.05 -27.21 6.58
C ASP A 388 -15.59 -26.15 7.54
N TRP A 389 -14.92 -25.96 8.68
CA TRP A 389 -15.28 -24.90 9.61
C TRP A 389 -15.25 -23.53 8.93
N PHE A 390 -14.15 -23.21 8.24
CA PHE A 390 -14.03 -21.94 7.55
C PHE A 390 -15.01 -21.85 6.37
N GLY A 391 -15.02 -22.88 5.50
CA GLY A 391 -15.85 -22.90 4.29
C GLY A 391 -17.36 -22.76 4.55
N SER A 392 -17.83 -23.23 5.73
CA SER A 392 -19.25 -23.16 6.12
C SER A 392 -19.71 -21.79 6.63
N GLN A 393 -18.80 -20.83 6.86
CA GLN A 393 -19.16 -19.49 7.38
C GLN A 393 -19.75 -18.55 6.33
N GLY A 394 -19.64 -18.89 5.03
CA GLY A 394 -20.12 -18.04 3.94
C GLY A 394 -21.63 -18.02 3.74
N ARG A 395 -22.10 -17.03 2.96
CA ARG A 395 -23.52 -16.90 2.50
C ARG A 395 -23.57 -16.83 0.98
N ASN A 396 -24.74 -17.11 0.39
CA ASN A 396 -25.03 -16.93 -1.04
C ASN A 396 -23.98 -17.59 -1.98
N GLY A 397 -23.40 -18.71 -1.54
CA GLY A 397 -22.37 -19.44 -2.29
C GLY A 397 -20.94 -18.96 -2.06
N GLY A 398 -20.73 -17.94 -1.24
CA GLY A 398 -19.42 -17.57 -0.72
C GLY A 398 -18.88 -18.59 0.29
N LYS A 399 -17.57 -18.62 0.49
CA LYS A 399 -16.91 -19.47 1.47
C LYS A 399 -16.06 -18.64 2.44
N GLY A 400 -16.19 -18.92 3.71
CA GLY A 400 -15.41 -18.33 4.77
C GLY A 400 -15.93 -16.98 5.27
N LEU A 401 -15.11 -16.35 6.08
CA LEU A 401 -15.30 -14.99 6.60
C LEU A 401 -14.44 -14.01 5.83
N ARG A 402 -14.85 -12.76 5.83
CA ARG A 402 -14.12 -11.64 5.26
C ARG A 402 -14.24 -10.41 6.14
N SER A 403 -13.22 -9.62 6.13
CA SER A 403 -13.21 -8.32 6.80
C SER A 403 -13.56 -7.23 5.79
N TYR A 404 -14.74 -6.67 5.95
CA TYR A 404 -15.18 -5.54 5.14
C TYR A 404 -14.78 -4.24 5.82
N SER A 405 -13.98 -3.41 5.14
CA SER A 405 -13.69 -2.05 5.55
C SER A 405 -14.89 -1.17 5.18
N VAL A 406 -15.79 -0.91 6.13
CA VAL A 406 -17.02 -0.15 5.86
C VAL A 406 -16.88 1.29 6.29
N SER A 407 -17.16 2.22 5.37
CA SER A 407 -17.13 3.66 5.63
C SER A 407 -18.21 4.42 4.85
N GLY A 408 -18.22 5.74 4.94
CA GLY A 408 -19.21 6.58 4.29
C GLY A 408 -20.45 6.82 5.14
N ARG A 409 -21.66 6.69 4.58
CA ARG A 409 -22.92 7.14 5.18
C ARG A 409 -23.62 6.06 6.01
N VAL A 410 -22.90 5.27 6.79
CA VAL A 410 -23.45 4.30 7.76
C VAL A 410 -23.40 4.84 9.19
N ALA A 411 -24.23 4.27 10.08
CA ALA A 411 -24.27 4.69 11.47
C ALA A 411 -23.01 4.28 12.22
N GLU A 412 -22.49 3.08 11.95
CA GLU A 412 -21.32 2.51 12.62
C GLU A 412 -20.28 2.06 11.57
N PRO A 413 -19.41 2.96 11.08
CA PRO A 413 -18.29 2.59 10.22
C PRO A 413 -17.26 1.72 10.98
N GLY A 414 -16.37 1.04 10.26
CA GLY A 414 -15.33 0.21 10.85
C GLY A 414 -15.09 -1.09 10.08
N VAL A 415 -14.17 -1.91 10.55
CA VAL A 415 -13.95 -3.25 10.02
C VAL A 415 -15.02 -4.19 10.51
N LYS A 416 -15.76 -4.80 9.59
CA LYS A 416 -16.87 -5.71 9.89
C LYS A 416 -16.50 -7.12 9.43
N LEU A 417 -16.30 -8.01 10.40
CA LEU A 417 -16.11 -9.42 10.13
C LEU A 417 -17.46 -10.06 9.82
N ALA A 418 -17.67 -10.42 8.56
CA ALA A 418 -18.96 -10.94 8.08
C ALA A 418 -18.77 -12.12 7.12
N PRO A 419 -19.82 -12.92 6.84
CA PRO A 419 -19.78 -14.02 5.88
C PRO A 419 -19.38 -13.56 4.48
N ALA A 420 -18.46 -14.28 3.82
CA ALA A 420 -18.22 -14.09 2.40
C ALA A 420 -19.53 -14.30 1.61
N GLY A 421 -19.80 -13.42 0.62
CA GLY A 421 -21.05 -13.46 -0.13
C GLY A 421 -22.25 -12.78 0.56
N ILE A 422 -22.04 -12.08 1.69
CA ILE A 422 -23.05 -11.19 2.27
C ILE A 422 -23.44 -10.10 1.24
N THR A 423 -24.70 -9.65 1.26
CA THR A 423 -25.12 -8.51 0.43
C THR A 423 -24.79 -7.19 1.14
N VAL A 424 -24.71 -6.08 0.37
CA VAL A 424 -24.46 -4.78 1.00
C VAL A 424 -25.62 -4.34 1.91
N ARG A 425 -26.87 -4.74 1.63
CA ARG A 425 -28.02 -4.45 2.51
C ARG A 425 -27.89 -5.18 3.84
N GLU A 426 -27.61 -6.49 3.81
CA GLU A 426 -27.35 -7.26 5.03
C GLU A 426 -26.18 -6.67 5.81
N LEU A 427 -25.10 -6.24 5.13
CA LEU A 427 -23.93 -5.62 5.77
C LEU A 427 -24.30 -4.32 6.49
N ILE A 428 -25.09 -3.45 5.85
CA ILE A 428 -25.59 -2.21 6.45
C ILE A 428 -26.49 -2.51 7.66
N ASP A 429 -27.44 -3.42 7.52
CA ASP A 429 -28.47 -3.64 8.52
C ASP A 429 -27.98 -4.48 9.71
N GLU A 430 -27.21 -5.55 9.44
CA GLU A 430 -26.76 -6.48 10.48
C GLU A 430 -25.47 -6.03 11.20
N PHE A 431 -24.60 -5.29 10.50
CA PHE A 431 -23.24 -5.00 11.01
C PHE A 431 -22.92 -3.52 11.21
N CYS A 432 -23.66 -2.61 10.56
CA CYS A 432 -23.33 -1.18 10.57
C CYS A 432 -24.40 -0.30 11.24
N GLY A 433 -25.37 -0.89 11.92
CA GLY A 433 -26.42 -0.14 12.63
C GLY A 433 -27.35 0.65 11.70
N GLY A 434 -27.38 0.33 10.40
CA GLY A 434 -28.16 1.03 9.39
C GLY A 434 -27.43 2.22 8.77
N MET A 435 -28.18 3.05 8.06
CA MET A 435 -27.70 4.31 7.48
C MET A 435 -27.49 5.38 8.55
N ALA A 436 -26.53 6.28 8.32
CA ALA A 436 -26.36 7.46 9.17
C ALA A 436 -27.63 8.33 9.20
N VAL A 437 -27.89 8.99 10.33
CA VAL A 437 -29.11 9.78 10.54
C VAL A 437 -29.29 10.85 9.45
N GLY A 438 -30.47 10.86 8.82
CA GLY A 438 -30.80 11.81 7.76
C GLY A 438 -30.21 11.49 6.39
N HIS A 439 -29.75 10.26 6.17
CA HIS A 439 -29.26 9.75 4.90
C HIS A 439 -30.08 8.55 4.43
N SER A 440 -30.32 8.47 3.11
CA SER A 440 -30.97 7.33 2.46
C SER A 440 -29.98 6.63 1.54
N PHE A 441 -29.98 5.29 1.54
CA PHE A 441 -29.07 4.50 0.72
C PHE A 441 -29.29 4.73 -0.78
N LYS A 442 -28.28 5.23 -1.49
CA LYS A 442 -28.34 5.54 -2.94
C LYS A 442 -27.39 4.66 -3.77
N ALA A 443 -26.16 4.49 -3.30
CA ALA A 443 -25.13 3.77 -4.03
C ALA A 443 -24.03 3.24 -3.09
N TYR A 444 -23.15 2.40 -3.62
CA TYR A 444 -22.01 1.89 -2.87
C TYR A 444 -20.84 1.52 -3.78
N LEU A 445 -19.63 1.60 -3.22
CA LEU A 445 -18.45 0.97 -3.79
C LEU A 445 -18.34 -0.43 -3.18
N PRO A 446 -18.29 -1.51 -3.98
CA PRO A 446 -18.21 -2.87 -3.44
C PRO A 446 -16.80 -3.33 -3.09
N GLY A 447 -15.76 -2.62 -3.58
CA GLY A 447 -14.37 -3.07 -3.49
C GLY A 447 -13.34 -1.95 -3.60
N GLY A 448 -13.59 -0.80 -3.01
CA GLY A 448 -12.70 0.36 -3.07
C GLY A 448 -12.79 1.14 -4.38
N ALA A 449 -11.81 2.01 -4.60
CA ALA A 449 -11.78 2.93 -5.74
C ALA A 449 -11.81 2.22 -7.10
N SER A 450 -11.14 1.09 -7.22
CA SER A 450 -11.07 0.29 -8.44
C SER A 450 -12.32 -0.56 -8.68
N GLY A 451 -13.12 -0.81 -7.63
CA GLY A 451 -14.26 -1.72 -7.64
C GLY A 451 -15.49 -1.26 -8.40
N GLY A 452 -15.54 0.01 -8.85
CA GLY A 452 -16.70 0.62 -9.49
C GLY A 452 -17.75 1.09 -8.49
N ILE A 453 -18.91 1.57 -9.00
CA ILE A 453 -20.03 2.12 -8.20
C ILE A 453 -21.33 1.42 -8.61
N LEU A 454 -22.03 0.83 -7.65
CA LEU A 454 -23.32 0.18 -7.87
C LEU A 454 -24.46 0.95 -7.20
N PRO A 455 -25.66 1.02 -7.83
CA PRO A 455 -26.84 1.66 -7.23
C PRO A 455 -27.45 0.80 -6.12
N ALA A 456 -28.17 1.44 -5.21
CA ALA A 456 -28.90 0.75 -4.13
C ALA A 456 -29.89 -0.31 -4.62
N SER A 457 -30.42 -0.20 -5.85
CA SER A 457 -31.28 -1.22 -6.48
C SER A 457 -30.56 -2.55 -6.71
N MET A 458 -29.23 -2.56 -6.70
CA MET A 458 -28.36 -3.74 -6.81
C MET A 458 -27.76 -4.15 -5.45
N GLY A 459 -28.29 -3.61 -4.35
CA GLY A 459 -27.79 -3.88 -2.99
C GLY A 459 -28.00 -5.32 -2.50
N ASP A 460 -28.71 -6.15 -3.25
CA ASP A 460 -28.94 -7.57 -2.96
C ASP A 460 -27.98 -8.50 -3.71
N LEU A 461 -27.04 -7.95 -4.49
CA LEU A 461 -25.97 -8.74 -5.12
C LEU A 461 -24.97 -9.21 -4.05
N PRO A 462 -24.56 -10.50 -4.10
CA PRO A 462 -23.54 -11.00 -3.17
C PRO A 462 -22.19 -10.32 -3.37
N LEU A 463 -21.59 -9.85 -2.28
CA LEU A 463 -20.22 -9.35 -2.25
C LEU A 463 -19.24 -10.53 -2.31
N GLU A 464 -19.05 -11.09 -3.52
CA GLU A 464 -18.20 -12.26 -3.74
C GLU A 464 -17.53 -12.19 -5.11
N PHE A 465 -16.34 -12.79 -5.22
CA PHE A 465 -15.60 -12.92 -6.47
C PHE A 465 -16.45 -13.60 -7.55
N GLY A 466 -16.44 -13.06 -8.77
CA GLY A 466 -17.20 -13.60 -9.89
C GLY A 466 -18.70 -13.28 -9.89
N LYS A 467 -19.17 -12.40 -8.98
CA LYS A 467 -20.60 -12.06 -8.89
C LYS A 467 -20.94 -10.64 -9.36
N LEU A 468 -19.99 -9.72 -9.37
CA LEU A 468 -20.18 -8.32 -9.73
C LEU A 468 -19.58 -7.95 -11.08
N GLU A 469 -18.79 -8.82 -11.68
CA GLU A 469 -18.04 -8.55 -12.91
C GLU A 469 -18.95 -8.34 -14.12
N SER A 470 -20.16 -8.97 -14.15
CA SER A 470 -21.18 -8.72 -15.18
C SER A 470 -21.68 -7.27 -15.17
N GLU A 471 -21.57 -6.59 -14.01
CA GLU A 471 -21.93 -5.19 -13.86
C GLU A 471 -20.75 -4.24 -14.11
N GLY A 472 -19.56 -4.77 -14.38
CA GLY A 472 -18.33 -4.01 -14.53
C GLY A 472 -17.72 -3.61 -13.19
N CYS A 473 -18.08 -4.29 -12.11
CA CYS A 473 -17.63 -4.06 -10.75
C CYS A 473 -17.01 -5.33 -10.15
N PHE A 474 -16.29 -5.19 -9.04
CA PHE A 474 -15.71 -6.34 -8.31
C PHE A 474 -15.49 -6.01 -6.84
N VAL A 475 -15.36 -7.04 -6.00
CA VAL A 475 -15.21 -6.88 -4.55
C VAL A 475 -13.82 -6.41 -4.12
N GLY A 476 -12.82 -6.54 -4.97
CA GLY A 476 -11.47 -6.02 -4.76
C GLY A 476 -10.90 -6.30 -3.37
N SER A 477 -10.53 -5.23 -2.68
CA SER A 477 -9.98 -5.23 -1.32
C SER A 477 -11.03 -5.31 -0.21
N HIS A 478 -12.31 -5.55 -0.54
CA HIS A 478 -13.45 -5.56 0.40
C HIS A 478 -13.68 -4.21 1.11
N ALA A 479 -13.26 -3.10 0.50
CA ALA A 479 -13.60 -1.75 0.95
C ALA A 479 -15.00 -1.38 0.46
N VAL A 480 -15.93 -1.24 1.39
CA VAL A 480 -17.33 -0.92 1.10
C VAL A 480 -17.62 0.51 1.55
N VAL A 481 -17.74 1.43 0.58
CA VAL A 481 -18.07 2.83 0.87
C VAL A 481 -19.55 3.06 0.55
N ILE A 482 -20.32 3.43 1.56
CA ILE A 482 -21.77 3.64 1.44
C ILE A 482 -22.05 5.10 1.13
N LEU A 483 -22.82 5.33 0.06
CA LEU A 483 -23.21 6.63 -0.48
C LEU A 483 -24.71 6.87 -0.32
N SER A 484 -25.08 8.13 -0.12
CA SER A 484 -26.47 8.50 0.13
C SER A 484 -27.09 9.38 -0.96
N ASP A 485 -28.36 9.67 -0.80
CA ASP A 485 -29.13 10.63 -1.59
C ASP A 485 -28.52 12.05 -1.64
N LYS A 486 -27.62 12.37 -0.70
CA LYS A 486 -26.92 13.68 -0.65
C LYS A 486 -25.61 13.71 -1.42
N ASP A 487 -25.12 12.57 -1.89
CA ASP A 487 -23.85 12.47 -2.60
C ASP A 487 -24.10 12.48 -4.12
N ASN A 488 -23.32 13.28 -4.87
CA ASN A 488 -23.37 13.32 -6.33
C ASN A 488 -22.39 12.28 -6.90
N MET A 489 -22.88 11.40 -7.76
CA MET A 489 -22.06 10.29 -8.28
C MET A 489 -20.98 10.74 -9.26
N GLY A 490 -21.19 11.86 -9.96
CA GLY A 490 -20.16 12.47 -10.80
C GLY A 490 -18.97 12.99 -9.99
N ASP A 491 -19.26 13.64 -8.84
CA ASP A 491 -18.21 14.11 -7.94
C ASP A 491 -17.44 12.93 -7.29
N VAL A 492 -18.17 11.88 -6.88
CA VAL A 492 -17.59 10.64 -6.36
C VAL A 492 -16.63 10.03 -7.40
N ALA A 493 -17.07 9.81 -8.64
CA ALA A 493 -16.23 9.21 -9.67
C ALA A 493 -15.02 10.10 -10.01
N ARG A 494 -15.19 11.43 -9.98
CA ARG A 494 -14.08 12.37 -10.23
C ARG A 494 -13.03 12.30 -9.11
N ASN A 495 -13.43 12.23 -7.83
CA ASN A 495 -12.49 12.06 -6.70
C ASN A 495 -11.70 10.75 -6.86
N LEU A 496 -12.38 9.63 -7.16
CA LEU A 496 -11.74 8.35 -7.37
C LEU A 496 -10.77 8.35 -8.56
N LEU A 497 -11.13 9.01 -9.66
CA LEU A 497 -10.26 9.07 -10.83
C LEU A 497 -9.04 9.99 -10.61
N ARG A 498 -9.19 11.09 -9.83
CA ARG A 498 -8.05 11.91 -9.38
C ARG A 498 -7.07 11.10 -8.55
N PHE A 499 -7.56 10.25 -7.64
CA PHE A 499 -6.68 9.34 -6.93
C PHE A 499 -5.82 8.50 -7.89
N PHE A 500 -6.40 7.93 -8.96
CA PHE A 500 -5.63 7.18 -9.95
C PHE A 500 -4.70 8.04 -10.81
N GLU A 501 -5.04 9.32 -11.05
CA GLU A 501 -4.17 10.29 -11.70
C GLU A 501 -2.94 10.55 -10.84
N ASP A 502 -3.13 10.87 -9.54
CA ASP A 502 -2.08 11.20 -8.58
C ASP A 502 -1.16 9.98 -8.30
N GLU A 503 -1.72 8.78 -8.26
CA GLU A 503 -1.00 7.53 -7.96
C GLU A 503 -0.46 6.79 -9.20
N SER A 504 -0.61 7.36 -10.38
CA SER A 504 -0.04 6.79 -11.60
C SER A 504 1.49 6.79 -11.52
N CYS A 505 2.11 5.61 -11.61
CA CYS A 505 3.58 5.50 -11.61
C CYS A 505 4.26 6.12 -12.85
N GLY A 506 3.47 6.56 -13.84
CA GLY A 506 3.95 7.20 -15.06
C GLY A 506 4.59 6.25 -16.10
N GLN A 507 4.69 4.95 -15.85
CA GLN A 507 5.38 4.01 -16.73
C GLN A 507 4.70 3.87 -18.10
N CYS A 508 3.39 3.61 -18.13
CA CYS A 508 2.67 3.40 -19.39
C CYS A 508 1.82 4.59 -19.80
N THR A 509 1.86 4.93 -21.09
CA THR A 509 1.14 6.09 -21.65
C THR A 509 -0.38 6.01 -21.46
N PRO A 510 -1.07 4.86 -21.65
CA PRO A 510 -2.51 4.79 -21.47
C PRO A 510 -2.97 5.21 -20.07
N CYS A 511 -2.30 4.78 -19.03
CA CYS A 511 -2.58 5.18 -17.66
C CYS A 511 -2.21 6.66 -17.42
N ARG A 512 -0.93 7.03 -17.57
CA ARG A 512 -0.42 8.38 -17.28
C ARG A 512 -1.20 9.50 -17.96
N VAL A 513 -1.46 9.37 -19.26
CA VAL A 513 -2.17 10.40 -20.04
C VAL A 513 -3.68 10.23 -19.95
N GLY A 514 -4.15 8.98 -19.84
CA GLY A 514 -5.57 8.66 -19.80
C GLY A 514 -6.25 9.16 -18.54
N THR A 515 -5.64 8.98 -17.36
CA THR A 515 -6.17 9.46 -16.07
C THR A 515 -6.25 10.99 -16.07
N GLU A 516 -5.15 11.69 -16.40
CA GLU A 516 -5.10 13.15 -16.51
C GLU A 516 -6.19 13.68 -17.48
N LYS A 517 -6.30 13.08 -18.66
CA LYS A 517 -7.27 13.50 -19.67
C LYS A 517 -8.72 13.28 -19.21
N ALA A 518 -8.99 12.15 -18.58
CA ALA A 518 -10.33 11.83 -18.09
C ALA A 518 -10.74 12.76 -16.93
N VAL A 519 -9.87 13.03 -15.96
CA VAL A 519 -10.12 13.99 -14.88
C VAL A 519 -10.41 15.39 -15.45
N ALA A 520 -9.61 15.86 -16.40
CA ALA A 520 -9.84 17.14 -17.05
C ALA A 520 -11.19 17.22 -17.77
N LEU A 521 -11.60 16.16 -18.47
CA LEU A 521 -12.91 16.08 -19.15
C LEU A 521 -14.08 16.05 -18.15
N MET A 522 -13.93 15.34 -17.01
CA MET A 522 -14.96 15.25 -15.97
C MET A 522 -15.09 16.55 -15.17
N SER A 523 -14.10 17.43 -15.20
CA SER A 523 -14.08 18.69 -14.44
C SER A 523 -14.71 19.87 -15.22
N ASN A 524 -14.99 19.75 -16.51
CA ASN A 524 -15.43 20.85 -17.40
C ASN A 524 -16.93 20.82 -17.71
N GLY A 525 -17.78 20.66 -16.70
CA GLY A 525 -19.25 20.70 -16.87
C GLY A 525 -19.83 19.33 -17.25
N LYS A 526 -20.75 19.30 -18.23
CA LYS A 526 -21.34 18.03 -18.69
C LYS A 526 -20.29 17.15 -19.36
N TRP A 527 -20.37 15.86 -19.08
CA TRP A 527 -19.38 14.90 -19.57
C TRP A 527 -19.58 14.60 -21.06
N ASP A 528 -18.49 14.62 -21.82
CA ASP A 528 -18.46 14.05 -23.17
C ASP A 528 -18.36 12.52 -23.04
N GLU A 529 -19.51 11.87 -22.99
CA GLU A 529 -19.61 10.42 -22.78
C GLU A 529 -18.83 9.63 -23.84
N ALA A 530 -18.88 10.05 -25.12
CA ALA A 530 -18.22 9.32 -26.19
C ALA A 530 -16.69 9.33 -26.02
N LEU A 531 -16.12 10.50 -25.77
CA LEU A 531 -14.70 10.68 -25.57
C LEU A 531 -14.21 10.01 -24.27
N LEU A 532 -14.97 10.15 -23.18
CA LEU A 532 -14.62 9.50 -21.90
C LEU A 532 -14.63 7.97 -22.01
N ARG A 533 -15.57 7.38 -22.76
CA ARG A 533 -15.59 5.93 -23.02
C ARG A 533 -14.39 5.48 -23.85
N GLU A 534 -13.94 6.26 -24.83
CA GLU A 534 -12.77 5.95 -25.64
C GLU A 534 -11.49 5.99 -24.80
N VAL A 535 -11.30 7.06 -24.02
CA VAL A 535 -10.16 7.21 -23.09
C VAL A 535 -10.14 6.06 -22.07
N GLY A 536 -11.28 5.79 -21.41
CA GLY A 536 -11.37 4.73 -20.40
C GLY A 536 -11.10 3.33 -20.97
N ARG A 537 -11.60 3.00 -22.17
CA ARG A 537 -11.28 1.73 -22.84
C ARG A 537 -9.80 1.62 -23.19
N THR A 538 -9.19 2.70 -23.67
CA THR A 538 -7.75 2.72 -23.97
C THR A 538 -6.92 2.44 -22.71
N MET A 539 -7.31 3.01 -21.55
CA MET A 539 -6.67 2.68 -20.27
C MET A 539 -6.85 1.21 -19.90
N ALA A 540 -8.08 0.69 -19.98
CA ALA A 540 -8.37 -0.68 -19.60
C ALA A 540 -7.63 -1.71 -20.49
N ASP A 541 -7.57 -1.48 -21.80
CA ASP A 541 -7.04 -2.44 -22.77
C ASP A 541 -5.51 -2.40 -22.89
N ALA A 542 -4.86 -1.26 -22.60
CA ALA A 542 -3.45 -1.06 -22.93
C ALA A 542 -2.54 -0.69 -21.75
N SER A 543 -3.07 -0.59 -20.52
CA SER A 543 -2.24 -0.37 -19.34
C SER A 543 -1.53 -1.65 -18.90
N ILE A 544 -0.33 -1.50 -18.31
CA ILE A 544 0.52 -2.63 -17.90
C ILE A 544 -0.07 -3.36 -16.67
N CYS A 545 -0.64 -2.63 -15.72
CA CYS A 545 -1.09 -3.16 -14.42
C CYS A 545 -2.55 -2.83 -14.11
N GLY A 546 -3.04 -3.44 -13.03
CA GLY A 546 -4.41 -3.29 -12.54
C GLY A 546 -4.82 -1.84 -12.24
N LEU A 547 -3.88 -0.97 -11.82
CA LEU A 547 -4.19 0.43 -11.56
C LEU A 547 -4.80 1.10 -12.81
N GLY A 548 -4.07 1.14 -13.92
CA GLY A 548 -4.56 1.78 -15.14
C GLY A 548 -5.71 1.01 -15.80
N GLN A 549 -5.75 -0.33 -15.67
CA GLN A 549 -6.83 -1.15 -16.21
C GLN A 549 -8.18 -0.91 -15.51
N ALA A 550 -8.17 -0.64 -14.20
CA ALA A 550 -9.37 -0.44 -13.40
C ALA A 550 -9.73 1.02 -13.13
N ALA A 551 -8.83 1.97 -13.41
CA ALA A 551 -9.03 3.40 -13.12
C ALA A 551 -10.34 3.97 -13.68
N ALA A 552 -10.81 3.49 -14.84
CA ALA A 552 -12.03 3.95 -15.47
C ALA A 552 -13.33 3.27 -14.95
N ASN A 553 -13.26 2.29 -14.05
CA ASN A 553 -14.45 1.58 -13.57
C ASN A 553 -15.48 2.50 -12.88
N PRO A 554 -15.10 3.44 -11.99
CA PRO A 554 -16.04 4.41 -11.42
C PRO A 554 -16.72 5.27 -12.49
N LEU A 555 -15.95 5.74 -13.46
CA LEU A 555 -16.47 6.51 -14.61
C LEU A 555 -17.51 5.70 -15.41
N PHE A 556 -17.19 4.46 -15.77
CA PHE A 556 -18.11 3.60 -16.52
C PHE A 556 -19.36 3.26 -15.72
N SER A 557 -19.24 3.07 -14.42
CA SER A 557 -20.37 2.81 -13.51
C SER A 557 -21.34 3.99 -13.47
N VAL A 558 -20.81 5.22 -13.35
CA VAL A 558 -21.64 6.44 -13.35
C VAL A 558 -22.33 6.64 -14.71
N LEU A 559 -21.63 6.45 -15.82
CA LEU A 559 -22.23 6.52 -17.16
C LEU A 559 -23.30 5.44 -17.41
N LYS A 560 -23.22 4.31 -16.70
CA LYS A 560 -24.19 3.20 -16.79
C LYS A 560 -25.42 3.41 -15.91
N HIS A 561 -25.23 3.83 -14.66
CA HIS A 561 -26.26 3.80 -13.63
C HIS A 561 -26.75 5.18 -13.17
N PHE A 562 -25.98 6.26 -13.41
CA PHE A 562 -26.25 7.61 -12.92
C PHE A 562 -26.03 8.66 -14.01
N ARG A 563 -26.29 8.29 -15.26
CA ARG A 563 -26.01 9.10 -16.44
C ARG A 563 -26.63 10.49 -16.37
N GLU A 564 -27.83 10.62 -15.84
CA GLU A 564 -28.56 11.88 -15.70
C GLU A 564 -27.90 12.90 -14.75
N GLU A 565 -26.98 12.46 -13.89
CA GLU A 565 -26.23 13.37 -13.01
C GLU A 565 -25.05 14.04 -13.73
N VAL A 566 -24.61 13.53 -14.88
CA VAL A 566 -23.34 13.93 -15.49
C VAL A 566 -23.43 14.31 -16.97
N VAL A 567 -24.45 13.84 -17.72
CA VAL A 567 -24.63 14.09 -19.18
C VAL A 567 -25.74 15.09 -19.52
#